data_ac080ac33e0d2950e08f90f9ddb35238
#
_entry.id   ac080ac33e0d2950e08f90f9ddb35238
#
_cell.length_a   1.000
_cell.length_b   1.000
_cell.length_c   1.000
_cell.angle_alpha   90.00
_cell.angle_beta   90.00
_cell.angle_gamma   90.00
#
_symmetry.space_group_name_H-M   'P 1'
#
loop_
_entity.id
_entity.type
_entity.pdbx_description
1 polymer ?
#
loop_
_entity_poly.entity_id
_entity_poly.type
_entity_poly.pdbx_seq_one_letter_code
_entity_poly.pdbx_strand_id
1 'polypeptide(L)'
;LVEDGLLVRLQGKGTFVSSHPIQSNVRVSRSFTAICEMQGRTAGAKLMDLQLCEPNAQQAAFLGLAPGERVLRLKRLRLVDEIPLVIETNYFPESFSFLMREELSGSLYRLLAQKYQITAAQSRMVVGVCRAGAEHVRWLGVAQSAPLLFNRSEVFDQAGTPLHLAEQAVRVDLPEIFQYYV
;
A
#
# COMPACT_ATOMS: atom_id res chain seq x y z
N LEU A 1 -13.89 -21.66 16.56
CA LEU A 1 -13.57 -20.23 16.75
C LEU A 1 -12.30 -20.03 17.60
N VAL A 2 -12.06 -20.83 18.66
CA VAL A 2 -10.76 -20.82 19.40
C VAL A 2 -9.72 -21.62 18.63
N GLU A 3 -10.09 -22.77 18.08
CA GLU A 3 -9.26 -23.61 17.22
C GLU A 3 -8.87 -22.89 15.92
N ASP A 4 -9.76 -22.03 15.41
CA ASP A 4 -9.53 -21.20 14.22
C ASP A 4 -8.73 -19.91 14.50
N GLY A 5 -8.27 -19.72 15.75
CA GLY A 5 -7.48 -18.54 16.16
C GLY A 5 -8.28 -17.22 16.21
N LEU A 6 -9.60 -17.26 16.09
CA LEU A 6 -10.46 -16.07 16.15
C LEU A 6 -10.71 -15.59 17.58
N LEU A 7 -10.62 -16.50 18.54
CA LEU A 7 -10.79 -16.21 19.96
C LEU A 7 -9.58 -16.72 20.75
N VAL A 8 -9.17 -15.96 21.75
CA VAL A 8 -8.18 -16.39 22.74
C VAL A 8 -8.87 -16.54 24.07
N ARG A 9 -8.78 -17.73 24.66
CA ARG A 9 -9.29 -18.03 26.00
C ARG A 9 -8.16 -17.88 27.02
N LEU A 10 -8.29 -16.90 27.89
CA LEU A 10 -7.38 -16.72 29.03
C LEU A 10 -8.04 -17.27 30.27
N GLN A 11 -7.42 -18.30 30.86
CA GLN A 11 -7.96 -18.96 32.06
C GLN A 11 -8.13 -17.97 33.21
N GLY A 12 -9.33 -17.89 33.78
CA GLY A 12 -9.68 -16.95 34.87
C GLY A 12 -9.96 -15.51 34.39
N LYS A 13 -9.77 -15.17 33.10
CA LYS A 13 -9.98 -13.82 32.58
C LYS A 13 -11.06 -13.70 31.49
N GLY A 14 -11.49 -14.83 30.93
CA GLY A 14 -12.56 -14.86 29.90
C GLY A 14 -12.06 -15.23 28.53
N THR A 15 -12.94 -15.08 27.54
CA THR A 15 -12.68 -15.30 26.12
C THR A 15 -12.67 -13.94 25.41
N PHE A 16 -11.60 -13.65 24.68
CA PHE A 16 -11.38 -12.40 23.98
C PHE A 16 -11.30 -12.65 22.49
N VAL A 17 -11.70 -11.67 21.69
CA VAL A 17 -11.44 -11.70 20.24
C VAL A 17 -9.94 -11.63 20.02
N SER A 18 -9.41 -12.55 19.21
CA SER A 18 -7.98 -12.55 18.85
C SER A 18 -7.65 -11.25 18.13
N SER A 19 -6.61 -10.56 18.58
CA SER A 19 -6.08 -9.40 17.88
C SER A 19 -5.15 -9.78 16.72
N HIS A 20 -4.97 -11.08 16.46
CA HIS A 20 -4.15 -11.54 15.34
C HIS A 20 -4.96 -11.46 14.05
N PRO A 21 -4.43 -10.84 13.01
CA PRO A 21 -5.08 -10.81 11.72
C PRO A 21 -5.22 -12.23 11.16
N ILE A 22 -6.33 -12.49 10.48
CA ILE A 22 -6.52 -13.74 9.72
C ILE A 22 -5.46 -13.75 8.62
N GLN A 23 -4.55 -14.73 8.67
CA GLN A 23 -3.49 -14.85 7.67
C GLN A 23 -4.00 -15.62 6.46
N SER A 24 -3.88 -15.01 5.29
CA SER A 24 -4.14 -15.64 3.98
C SER A 24 -2.90 -15.50 3.12
N ASN A 25 -2.44 -16.61 2.53
CA ASN A 25 -1.29 -16.62 1.63
C ASN A 25 -1.70 -16.19 0.21
N VAL A 26 -1.80 -14.89 -0.02
CA VAL A 26 -1.94 -14.35 -1.38
C VAL A 26 -0.53 -14.11 -1.94
N ARG A 27 -0.07 -15.02 -2.82
CA ARG A 27 1.33 -15.08 -3.28
C ARG A 27 1.72 -14.10 -4.39
N VAL A 28 0.88 -13.18 -4.83
CA VAL A 28 1.21 -12.35 -6.00
C VAL A 28 1.09 -10.87 -5.68
N SER A 29 2.22 -10.21 -5.52
CA SER A 29 2.29 -8.75 -5.51
C SER A 29 2.19 -8.23 -6.95
N ARG A 30 0.95 -7.99 -7.42
CA ARG A 30 0.73 -7.34 -8.72
C ARG A 30 0.69 -5.84 -8.55
N SER A 31 1.29 -5.10 -9.49
CA SER A 31 1.15 -3.65 -9.48
C SER A 31 -0.29 -3.25 -9.79
N PHE A 32 -0.73 -2.11 -9.25
CA PHE A 32 -2.04 -1.52 -9.58
C PHE A 32 -2.28 -1.45 -11.09
N THR A 33 -1.28 -1.03 -11.86
CA THR A 33 -1.34 -0.96 -13.32
C THR A 33 -1.59 -2.33 -13.94
N ALA A 34 -0.87 -3.37 -13.50
CA ALA A 34 -1.07 -4.72 -14.02
C ALA A 34 -2.47 -5.27 -13.70
N ILE A 35 -3.02 -4.95 -12.53
CA ILE A 35 -4.40 -5.33 -12.17
C ILE A 35 -5.41 -4.68 -13.12
N CYS A 36 -5.26 -3.38 -13.41
CA CYS A 36 -6.13 -2.66 -14.34
C CYS A 36 -6.02 -3.23 -15.77
N GLU A 37 -4.80 -3.43 -16.26
CA GLU A 37 -4.54 -3.99 -17.61
C GLU A 37 -5.18 -5.37 -17.79
N MET A 38 -5.10 -6.24 -16.78
CA MET A 38 -5.76 -7.56 -16.81
C MET A 38 -7.29 -7.49 -16.92
N GLN A 39 -7.88 -6.40 -16.47
CA GLN A 39 -9.31 -6.13 -16.55
C GLN A 39 -9.70 -5.29 -17.79
N GLY A 40 -8.75 -5.04 -18.70
CA GLY A 40 -8.96 -4.19 -19.87
C GLY A 40 -9.19 -2.72 -19.55
N ARG A 41 -8.74 -2.26 -18.37
CA ARG A 41 -8.91 -0.89 -17.91
C ARG A 41 -7.60 -0.09 -17.96
N THR A 42 -7.72 1.21 -18.09
CA THR A 42 -6.57 2.13 -18.15
C THR A 42 -6.21 2.63 -16.74
N ALA A 43 -4.98 2.34 -16.30
CA ALA A 43 -4.45 2.87 -15.05
C ALA A 43 -3.74 4.21 -15.28
N GLY A 44 -4.04 5.19 -14.42
CA GLY A 44 -3.34 6.48 -14.36
C GLY A 44 -2.74 6.77 -12.99
N ALA A 45 -1.84 7.74 -12.94
CA ALA A 45 -1.34 8.29 -11.68
C ALA A 45 -1.07 9.79 -11.81
N LYS A 46 -1.40 10.54 -10.75
CA LYS A 46 -1.00 11.94 -10.58
C LYS A 46 -0.11 12.04 -9.36
N LEU A 47 1.07 12.66 -9.51
CA LEU A 47 1.96 12.93 -8.40
C LEU A 47 1.30 13.96 -7.47
N MET A 48 1.20 13.62 -6.19
CA MET A 48 0.65 14.50 -5.17
C MET A 48 1.77 15.10 -4.32
N ASP A 49 2.78 14.29 -3.96
CA ASP A 49 3.91 14.70 -3.13
C ASP A 49 5.11 13.77 -3.36
N LEU A 50 6.32 14.34 -3.29
CA LEU A 50 7.58 13.59 -3.40
C LEU A 50 8.67 14.32 -2.62
N GLN A 51 9.04 13.79 -1.47
CA GLN A 51 10.03 14.43 -0.61
C GLN A 51 10.75 13.45 0.31
N LEU A 52 11.93 13.83 0.76
CA LEU A 52 12.62 13.15 1.86
C LEU A 52 12.05 13.63 3.20
N CYS A 53 11.75 12.69 4.10
CA CYS A 53 11.24 12.98 5.44
C CYS A 53 11.82 12.01 6.48
N GLU A 54 11.63 12.34 7.75
CA GLU A 54 11.98 11.42 8.84
C GLU A 54 11.03 10.23 8.85
N PRO A 55 11.54 9.00 9.01
CA PRO A 55 10.71 7.81 9.15
C PRO A 55 10.02 7.79 10.52
N ASN A 56 8.83 7.22 10.59
CA ASN A 56 8.27 6.78 11.86
C ASN A 56 8.92 5.46 12.32
N ALA A 57 8.68 5.06 13.58
CA ALA A 57 9.30 3.86 14.17
C ALA A 57 9.03 2.58 13.37
N GLN A 58 7.83 2.44 12.79
CA GLN A 58 7.48 1.27 11.98
C GLN A 58 8.21 1.27 10.64
N GLN A 59 8.31 2.42 9.97
CA GLN A 59 9.03 2.57 8.70
C GLN A 59 10.53 2.29 8.90
N ALA A 60 11.13 2.87 9.96
CA ALA A 60 12.53 2.64 10.30
C ALA A 60 12.80 1.16 10.60
N ALA A 61 11.96 0.53 11.41
CA ALA A 61 12.12 -0.88 11.78
C ALA A 61 11.99 -1.81 10.56
N PHE A 62 10.99 -1.59 9.70
CA PHE A 62 10.79 -2.42 8.52
C PHE A 62 11.90 -2.25 7.49
N LEU A 63 12.31 -1.01 7.20
CA LEU A 63 13.33 -0.70 6.19
C LEU A 63 14.76 -0.88 6.70
N GLY A 64 14.94 -1.22 7.99
CA GLY A 64 16.26 -1.41 8.60
C GLY A 64 17.10 -0.14 8.68
N LEU A 65 16.45 1.03 8.90
CA LEU A 65 17.11 2.32 8.91
C LEU A 65 17.80 2.61 10.25
N ALA A 66 19.00 3.17 10.17
CA ALA A 66 19.72 3.68 11.32
C ALA A 66 19.13 5.04 11.81
N PRO A 67 19.38 5.43 13.07
CA PRO A 67 19.01 6.76 13.56
C PRO A 67 19.57 7.88 12.66
N GLY A 68 18.70 8.80 12.25
CA GLY A 68 19.04 9.94 11.39
C GLY A 68 18.92 9.65 9.88
N GLU A 69 18.70 8.39 9.47
CA GLU A 69 18.39 8.09 8.07
C GLU A 69 16.96 8.50 7.72
N ARG A 70 16.77 8.89 6.46
CA ARG A 70 15.50 9.40 5.95
C ARG A 70 14.82 8.41 5.03
N VAL A 71 13.53 8.64 4.80
CA VAL A 71 12.75 7.95 3.78
C VAL A 71 12.34 8.91 2.67
N LEU A 72 12.30 8.40 1.44
CA LEU A 72 11.65 9.07 0.34
C LEU A 72 10.15 8.73 0.40
N ARG A 73 9.32 9.73 0.67
CA ARG A 73 7.86 9.63 0.60
C ARG A 73 7.40 9.98 -0.80
N LEU A 74 6.79 9.04 -1.48
CA LEU A 74 6.12 9.20 -2.77
C LEU A 74 4.62 9.04 -2.58
N LYS A 75 3.84 10.10 -2.76
CA LYS A 75 2.38 10.08 -2.68
C LYS A 75 1.77 10.31 -4.06
N ARG A 76 0.85 9.43 -4.47
CA ARG A 76 0.19 9.50 -5.77
C ARG A 76 -1.31 9.27 -5.65
N LEU A 77 -2.07 9.99 -6.46
CA LEU A 77 -3.47 9.67 -6.76
C LEU A 77 -3.48 8.67 -7.90
N ARG A 78 -4.06 7.48 -7.66
CA ARG A 78 -4.21 6.46 -8.69
C ARG A 78 -5.62 6.53 -9.29
N LEU A 79 -5.66 6.45 -10.60
CA LEU A 79 -6.89 6.54 -11.37
C LEU A 79 -7.13 5.25 -12.15
N VAL A 80 -8.40 4.92 -12.38
CA VAL A 80 -8.85 3.89 -13.31
C VAL A 80 -9.82 4.55 -14.27
N ASP A 81 -9.52 4.52 -15.58
CA ASP A 81 -10.31 5.19 -16.63
C ASP A 81 -10.60 6.66 -16.25
N GLU A 82 -9.56 7.40 -15.85
CA GLU A 82 -9.58 8.78 -15.37
C GLU A 82 -10.34 9.03 -14.05
N ILE A 83 -10.95 8.01 -13.44
CA ILE A 83 -11.69 8.14 -12.18
C ILE A 83 -10.71 7.97 -10.99
N PRO A 84 -10.61 8.94 -10.06
CA PRO A 84 -9.81 8.81 -8.84
C PRO A 84 -10.28 7.64 -7.98
N LEU A 85 -9.36 6.74 -7.63
CA LEU A 85 -9.69 5.53 -6.90
C LEU A 85 -8.89 5.36 -5.60
N VAL A 86 -7.58 5.62 -5.64
CA VAL A 86 -6.68 5.32 -4.52
C VAL A 86 -5.76 6.51 -4.26
N ILE A 87 -5.60 6.89 -3.01
CA ILE A 87 -4.44 7.65 -2.55
C ILE A 87 -3.42 6.64 -2.06
N GLU A 88 -2.28 6.57 -2.75
CA GLU A 88 -1.18 5.65 -2.48
C GLU A 88 0.02 6.43 -1.95
N THR A 89 0.55 6.04 -0.80
CA THR A 89 1.79 6.60 -0.25
C THR A 89 2.81 5.49 -0.10
N ASN A 90 3.97 5.65 -0.72
CA ASN A 90 5.09 4.71 -0.64
C ASN A 90 6.25 5.37 0.10
N TYR A 91 6.89 4.62 1.01
CA TYR A 91 8.05 5.05 1.78
C TYR A 91 9.22 4.14 1.41
N PHE A 92 10.19 4.69 0.70
CA PHE A 92 11.43 4.03 0.28
C PHE A 92 12.60 4.46 1.16
N PRO A 93 13.68 3.67 1.29
CA PRO A 93 14.95 4.17 1.81
C PRO A 93 15.44 5.38 1.00
N GLU A 94 16.23 6.28 1.61
CA GLU A 94 16.77 7.47 0.93
C GLU A 94 17.59 7.14 -0.33
N SER A 95 18.17 5.94 -0.42
CA SER A 95 18.85 5.44 -1.61
C SER A 95 17.99 5.45 -2.88
N PHE A 96 16.65 5.50 -2.73
CA PHE A 96 15.70 5.64 -3.83
C PHE A 96 15.45 7.11 -4.23
N SER A 97 16.21 8.07 -3.75
CA SER A 97 16.09 9.49 -4.12
C SER A 97 16.24 9.75 -5.63
N PHE A 98 16.81 8.80 -6.39
CA PHE A 98 16.82 8.86 -7.85
C PHE A 98 15.42 8.96 -8.47
N LEU A 99 14.37 8.46 -7.79
CA LEU A 99 12.97 8.60 -8.21
C LEU A 99 12.52 10.06 -8.31
N MET A 100 13.19 10.99 -7.64
CA MET A 100 12.90 12.43 -7.75
C MET A 100 13.20 13.02 -9.13
N ARG A 101 13.90 12.27 -9.99
CA ARG A 101 14.25 12.67 -11.37
C ARG A 101 13.46 11.89 -12.41
N GLU A 102 12.48 11.08 -11.99
CA GLU A 102 11.74 10.17 -12.86
C GLU A 102 10.33 10.67 -13.12
N GLU A 103 9.78 10.28 -14.27
CA GLU A 103 8.37 10.44 -14.57
C GLU A 103 7.54 9.39 -13.81
N LEU A 104 6.72 9.84 -12.87
CA LEU A 104 5.99 8.98 -11.93
C LEU A 104 4.48 8.88 -12.20
N SER A 105 4.03 9.33 -13.38
CA SER A 105 2.63 9.21 -13.82
C SER A 105 2.26 7.78 -14.27
N GLY A 106 3.27 6.97 -14.57
CA GLY A 106 3.09 5.59 -15.03
C GLY A 106 3.15 4.52 -13.93
N SER A 107 3.47 3.29 -14.34
CA SER A 107 3.67 2.16 -13.45
C SER A 107 5.03 2.24 -12.75
N LEU A 108 5.02 2.46 -11.42
CA LEU A 108 6.24 2.53 -10.60
C LEU A 108 7.04 1.21 -10.66
N TYR A 109 6.37 0.07 -10.54
CA TYR A 109 7.07 -1.21 -10.58
C TYR A 109 7.65 -1.53 -11.97
N ARG A 110 6.99 -1.08 -13.04
CA ARG A 110 7.54 -1.19 -14.41
C ARG A 110 8.78 -0.32 -14.56
N LEU A 111 8.75 0.91 -14.06
CA LEU A 111 9.91 1.81 -14.04
C LEU A 111 11.08 1.18 -13.27
N LEU A 112 10.85 0.71 -12.04
CA LEU A 112 11.88 0.07 -11.22
C LEU A 112 12.48 -1.17 -11.89
N ALA A 113 11.64 -2.03 -12.46
CA ALA A 113 12.11 -3.25 -13.12
C ALA A 113 12.90 -2.95 -14.40
N GLN A 114 12.40 -2.07 -15.27
CA GLN A 114 13.00 -1.83 -16.59
C GLN A 114 14.25 -0.97 -16.52
N LYS A 115 14.27 0.06 -15.67
CA LYS A 115 15.37 1.02 -15.61
C LYS A 115 16.40 0.68 -14.55
N TYR A 116 15.98 0.11 -13.42
CA TYR A 116 16.82 -0.12 -12.25
C TYR A 116 17.01 -1.60 -11.90
N GLN A 117 16.37 -2.53 -12.62
CA GLN A 117 16.44 -3.98 -12.40
C GLN A 117 16.00 -4.39 -10.99
N ILE A 118 15.11 -3.60 -10.41
CA ILE A 118 14.52 -3.84 -9.09
C ILE A 118 13.08 -4.35 -9.27
N THR A 119 12.80 -5.57 -8.81
CA THR A 119 11.49 -6.20 -8.93
C THR A 119 10.85 -6.37 -7.55
N ALA A 120 9.64 -5.86 -7.35
CA ALA A 120 8.83 -6.18 -6.19
C ALA A 120 8.33 -7.63 -6.32
N ALA A 121 8.82 -8.53 -5.46
CA ALA A 121 8.60 -9.97 -5.59
C ALA A 121 7.60 -10.52 -4.56
N GLN A 122 7.64 -10.02 -3.34
CA GLN A 122 6.78 -10.46 -2.24
C GLN A 122 6.20 -9.27 -1.49
N SER A 123 5.04 -9.46 -0.89
CA SER A 123 4.46 -8.46 0.02
C SER A 123 3.72 -9.13 1.17
N ARG A 124 3.79 -8.51 2.34
CA ARG A 124 2.93 -8.78 3.48
C ARG A 124 1.95 -7.62 3.61
N MET A 125 0.66 -7.90 3.53
CA MET A 125 -0.39 -6.88 3.52
C MET A 125 -1.28 -6.99 4.76
N VAL A 126 -1.60 -5.86 5.35
CA VAL A 126 -2.64 -5.71 6.36
C VAL A 126 -3.77 -4.90 5.74
N VAL A 127 -4.99 -5.41 5.87
CA VAL A 127 -6.20 -4.78 5.34
C VAL A 127 -7.07 -4.31 6.50
N GLY A 128 -7.62 -3.12 6.39
CA GLY A 128 -8.51 -2.54 7.39
C GLY A 128 -9.44 -1.51 6.78
N VAL A 129 -10.09 -0.73 7.64
CA VAL A 129 -10.97 0.37 7.23
C VAL A 129 -10.50 1.65 7.91
N CYS A 130 -10.46 2.75 7.17
CA CYS A 130 -10.25 4.09 7.72
C CYS A 130 -11.42 5.01 7.34
N ARG A 131 -11.46 6.20 7.93
CA ARG A 131 -12.45 7.23 7.62
C ARG A 131 -11.84 8.30 6.74
N ALA A 132 -12.61 8.77 5.75
CA ALA A 132 -12.18 9.83 4.86
C ALA A 132 -11.98 11.15 5.63
N GLY A 133 -10.77 11.68 5.61
CA GLY A 133 -10.42 13.02 6.05
C GLY A 133 -10.45 14.03 4.89
N ALA A 134 -10.10 15.29 5.16
CA ALA A 134 -10.15 16.38 4.19
C ALA A 134 -9.36 16.11 2.89
N GLU A 135 -8.20 15.46 2.99
CA GLU A 135 -7.41 15.08 1.82
C GLU A 135 -8.16 14.08 0.93
N HIS A 136 -8.78 13.06 1.53
CA HIS A 136 -9.57 12.06 0.80
C HIS A 136 -10.80 12.68 0.12
N VAL A 137 -11.50 13.59 0.81
CA VAL A 137 -12.61 14.35 0.22
C VAL A 137 -12.16 15.12 -1.02
N ARG A 138 -11.05 15.86 -0.89
CA ARG A 138 -10.50 16.68 -1.97
C ARG A 138 -10.08 15.87 -3.19
N TRP A 139 -9.39 14.77 -3.00
CA TRP A 139 -8.73 14.04 -4.09
C TRP A 139 -9.51 12.84 -4.61
N LEU A 140 -10.25 12.16 -3.75
CA LEU A 140 -11.07 11.01 -4.15
C LEU A 140 -12.52 11.40 -4.48
N GLY A 141 -12.98 12.60 -4.08
CA GLY A 141 -14.36 13.04 -4.29
C GLY A 141 -15.40 12.28 -3.44
N VAL A 142 -14.98 11.74 -2.31
CA VAL A 142 -15.85 11.01 -1.36
C VAL A 142 -16.40 11.96 -0.29
N ALA A 143 -17.48 11.59 0.40
CA ALA A 143 -18.00 12.36 1.52
C ALA A 143 -17.05 12.34 2.72
N GLN A 144 -17.10 13.40 3.54
CA GLN A 144 -16.36 13.45 4.82
C GLN A 144 -16.76 12.25 5.68
N SER A 145 -15.77 11.60 6.31
CA SER A 145 -15.94 10.41 7.13
C SER A 145 -16.50 9.16 6.40
N ALA A 146 -16.61 9.18 5.07
CA ALA A 146 -16.94 7.98 4.31
C ALA A 146 -15.95 6.85 4.64
N PRO A 147 -16.40 5.58 4.67
CA PRO A 147 -15.48 4.46 4.85
C PRO A 147 -14.58 4.32 3.62
N LEU A 148 -13.29 4.04 3.86
CA LEU A 148 -12.31 3.70 2.84
C LEU A 148 -11.67 2.38 3.22
N LEU A 149 -11.36 1.54 2.24
CA LEU A 149 -10.51 0.38 2.47
C LEU A 149 -9.08 0.89 2.67
N PHE A 150 -8.46 0.48 3.77
CA PHE A 150 -7.07 0.81 4.07
C PHE A 150 -6.20 -0.43 3.91
N ASN A 151 -5.16 -0.31 3.09
CA ASN A 151 -4.16 -1.35 2.91
C ASN A 151 -2.81 -0.82 3.32
N ARG A 152 -2.06 -1.60 4.11
CA ARG A 152 -0.65 -1.36 4.38
C ARG A 152 0.14 -2.58 3.97
N SER A 153 1.14 -2.38 3.11
CA SER A 153 1.96 -3.45 2.56
C SER A 153 3.42 -3.22 2.84
N GLU A 154 4.08 -4.22 3.35
CA GLU A 154 5.53 -4.36 3.43
C GLU A 154 5.98 -5.12 2.21
N VAL A 155 6.72 -4.46 1.34
CA VAL A 155 7.12 -4.99 0.03
C VAL A 155 8.59 -5.31 0.03
N PHE A 156 8.95 -6.49 -0.50
CA PHE A 156 10.30 -7.01 -0.61
C PHE A 156 10.68 -7.16 -2.08
N ASP A 157 11.96 -6.99 -2.37
CA ASP A 157 12.53 -7.20 -3.68
C ASP A 157 12.75 -8.69 -4.00
N GLN A 158 13.33 -8.99 -5.16
CA GLN A 158 13.66 -10.34 -5.61
C GLN A 158 14.72 -11.06 -4.76
N ALA A 159 15.50 -10.33 -3.98
CA ALA A 159 16.49 -10.89 -3.04
C ALA A 159 15.91 -11.08 -1.63
N GLY A 160 14.64 -10.67 -1.40
CA GLY A 160 14.01 -10.70 -0.09
C GLY A 160 14.38 -9.50 0.79
N THR A 161 15.00 -8.47 0.23
CA THR A 161 15.34 -7.23 0.96
C THR A 161 14.10 -6.32 1.05
N PRO A 162 13.85 -5.66 2.19
CA PRO A 162 12.80 -4.64 2.29
C PRO A 162 12.96 -3.56 1.22
N LEU A 163 11.95 -3.45 0.35
CA LEU A 163 11.97 -2.52 -0.77
C LEU A 163 11.30 -1.19 -0.41
N HIS A 164 10.06 -1.26 0.02
CA HIS A 164 9.30 -0.10 0.49
C HIS A 164 8.08 -0.52 1.32
N LEU A 165 7.59 0.41 2.13
CA LEU A 165 6.30 0.30 2.79
C LEU A 165 5.28 1.11 1.99
N ALA A 166 4.13 0.51 1.68
CA ALA A 166 3.03 1.17 0.99
C ALA A 166 1.80 1.31 1.90
N GLU A 167 1.14 2.45 1.83
CA GLU A 167 -0.15 2.70 2.45
C GLU A 167 -1.13 3.18 1.36
N GLN A 168 -2.32 2.61 1.35
CA GLN A 168 -3.34 2.91 0.36
C GLN A 168 -4.68 3.17 1.03
N ALA A 169 -5.31 4.28 0.69
CA ALA A 169 -6.71 4.57 1.00
C ALA A 169 -7.51 4.45 -0.28
N VAL A 170 -8.40 3.46 -0.32
CA VAL A 170 -9.18 3.09 -1.52
C VAL A 170 -10.64 3.42 -1.29
N ARG A 171 -11.26 4.14 -2.23
CA ARG A 171 -12.70 4.37 -2.17
C ARG A 171 -13.46 3.06 -2.45
N VAL A 172 -14.57 2.88 -1.72
CA VAL A 172 -15.38 1.65 -1.75
C VAL A 172 -16.83 1.91 -2.20
N ASP A 173 -17.11 3.13 -2.65
CA ASP A 173 -18.43 3.56 -3.13
C ASP A 173 -18.64 3.30 -4.63
N LEU A 174 -17.63 2.80 -5.32
CA LEU A 174 -17.71 2.40 -6.71
C LEU A 174 -17.94 0.88 -6.79
N PRO A 175 -18.85 0.39 -7.65
CA PRO A 175 -19.10 -1.04 -7.78
C PRO A 175 -17.91 -1.76 -8.44
N GLU A 176 -17.59 -2.97 -7.94
CA GLU A 176 -16.68 -3.96 -8.55
C GLU A 176 -15.31 -3.45 -9.00
N ILE A 177 -14.61 -2.70 -8.13
CA ILE A 177 -13.34 -2.07 -8.50
C ILE A 177 -12.17 -3.05 -8.49
N PHE A 178 -12.18 -4.03 -7.59
CA PHE A 178 -11.16 -5.05 -7.49
C PHE A 178 -11.78 -6.45 -7.43
N GLN A 179 -11.36 -7.31 -8.33
CA GLN A 179 -11.65 -8.73 -8.30
C GLN A 179 -10.34 -9.49 -8.06
N TYR A 180 -10.31 -10.32 -7.02
CA TYR A 180 -9.17 -11.19 -6.73
C TYR A 180 -9.54 -12.63 -7.06
N TYR A 181 -8.67 -13.29 -7.80
CA TYR A 181 -8.71 -14.74 -8.01
C TYR A 181 -7.76 -15.40 -7.01
N VAL A 182 -8.23 -16.30 -6.21
CA VAL A 182 -7.49 -17.07 -5.19
C VAL A 182 -7.26 -18.49 -5.67
#